data_1e1ed0a01f53d8a49b412b1ca3ea56bb
#
_entry.id   1e1ed0a01f53d8a49b412b1ca3ea56bb
#
_cell.length_a   1.000
_cell.length_b   1.000
_cell.length_c   1.000
_cell.angle_alpha   90.00
_cell.angle_beta   90.00
_cell.angle_gamma   90.00
#
_symmetry.space_group_name_H-M   'P 1'
#
loop_
_entity.id
_entity.type
_entity.pdbx_description
1 polymer ?
#
loop_
_entity_poly.entity_id
_entity_poly.type
_entity_poly.pdbx_seq_one_letter_code
_entity_poly.pdbx_strand_id
1 'polypeptide(L)'
;DLEYEYLFVNGEFDIDMVMAKSKRKKVMSVNLSEADLIAPLNSHKMDYYNGNSRMKTLDYSSGNPEHKRFAIIMKAGGENSRIIIEPDDKMAKAIKNSAPSKVFLD
;
A
#
# COMPACT_ATOMS: atom_id res chain seq x y z
N ASP A 1 7.66 1.84 19.44
CA ASP A 1 6.87 2.24 18.28
C ASP A 1 7.47 1.71 17.00
N LEU A 2 6.63 1.16 16.16
CA LEU A 2 7.02 0.71 14.84
C LEU A 2 6.77 1.82 13.83
N GLU A 3 7.76 2.04 12.97
CA GLU A 3 7.62 2.95 11.84
C GLU A 3 7.92 2.19 10.56
N TYR A 4 7.40 2.69 9.45
CA TYR A 4 7.64 2.11 8.14
C TYR A 4 8.23 3.16 7.22
N GLU A 5 9.16 2.73 6.39
CA GLU A 5 9.75 3.57 5.36
C GLU A 5 9.51 2.93 4.00
N TYR A 6 9.27 3.77 3.02
CA TYR A 6 8.95 3.33 1.67
C TYR A 6 10.02 3.79 0.69
N LEU A 7 10.33 2.91 -0.25
CA LEU A 7 11.17 3.23 -1.39
C LEU A 7 10.43 2.80 -2.65
N PHE A 8 10.27 3.71 -3.59
CA PHE A 8 9.59 3.42 -4.84
C PHE A 8 10.52 3.72 -6.01
N VAL A 9 10.93 2.67 -6.72
CA VAL A 9 11.88 2.77 -7.84
C VAL A 9 11.45 1.81 -8.94
N ASN A 10 11.29 2.34 -10.16
CA ASN A 10 11.00 1.54 -11.35
C ASN A 10 9.80 0.60 -11.18
N GLY A 11 8.73 1.11 -10.57
CA GLY A 11 7.50 0.34 -10.37
C GLY A 11 7.54 -0.63 -9.20
N GLU A 12 8.67 -0.74 -8.51
CA GLU A 12 8.79 -1.59 -7.33
C GLU A 12 8.64 -0.75 -6.07
N PHE A 13 7.72 -1.17 -5.21
CA PHE A 13 7.43 -0.50 -3.96
C PHE A 13 7.93 -1.37 -2.81
N ASP A 14 8.97 -0.91 -2.13
CA ASP A 14 9.59 -1.63 -1.02
C ASP A 14 9.19 -0.99 0.30
N ILE A 15 8.91 -1.82 1.29
CA ILE A 15 8.53 -1.39 2.63
C ILE A 15 9.52 -1.97 3.62
N ASP A 16 10.16 -1.09 4.39
CA ASP A 16 11.01 -1.45 5.50
C ASP A 16 10.31 -1.12 6.82
N MET A 17 10.41 -2.03 7.76
CA MET A 17 10.02 -1.77 9.15
C MET A 17 11.24 -1.24 9.88
N VAL A 18 11.08 -0.10 10.54
CA VAL A 18 12.13 0.54 11.35
C VAL A 18 11.85 0.23 12.80
N MET A 19 12.79 -0.47 13.42
CA MET A 19 12.72 -0.87 14.82
C MET A 19 13.85 -0.20 15.57
N ALA A 20 13.57 0.28 16.78
CA ALA A 20 14.59 0.74 17.75
C ALA A 20 15.78 1.45 17.09
N LYS A 21 15.57 2.66 16.62
CA LYS A 21 16.55 3.66 16.12
C LYS A 21 17.38 3.29 14.90
N SER A 22 17.82 2.06 14.73
CA SER A 22 18.76 1.77 13.65
C SER A 22 18.53 0.41 12.98
N LYS A 23 17.62 -0.39 13.48
CA LYS A 23 17.34 -1.70 12.89
C LYS A 23 16.26 -1.59 11.87
N ARG A 24 16.53 -2.08 10.66
CA ARG A 24 15.60 -2.11 9.56
C ARG A 24 15.43 -3.51 9.04
N LYS A 25 14.22 -3.82 8.65
CA LYS A 25 13.92 -5.10 8.03
C LYS A 25 12.97 -4.86 6.87
N LYS A 26 13.33 -5.33 5.68
CA LYS A 26 12.40 -5.32 4.56
C LYS A 26 11.27 -6.30 4.86
N VAL A 27 10.05 -5.82 4.88
CA VAL A 27 8.86 -6.63 5.20
C VAL A 27 8.01 -6.91 3.99
N MET A 28 8.16 -6.12 2.91
CA MET A 28 7.35 -6.27 1.72
C MET A 28 8.05 -5.65 0.52
N SER A 29 7.86 -6.26 -0.63
CA SER A 29 8.24 -5.69 -1.92
C SER A 29 7.12 -5.99 -2.90
N VAL A 30 6.60 -4.96 -3.55
CA VAL A 30 5.45 -5.07 -4.45
C VAL A 30 5.80 -4.49 -5.81
N ASN A 31 5.60 -5.28 -6.85
CA ASN A 31 5.63 -4.76 -8.21
C ASN A 31 4.24 -4.18 -8.51
N LEU A 32 4.14 -2.86 -8.66
CA LEU A 32 2.85 -2.19 -8.82
C LEU A 32 2.15 -2.56 -10.12
N SER A 33 2.87 -3.06 -11.13
CA SER A 33 2.23 -3.55 -12.35
C SER A 33 1.32 -4.75 -12.08
N GLU A 34 1.54 -5.46 -11.00
CA GLU A 34 0.74 -6.63 -10.62
C GLU A 34 -0.44 -6.28 -9.71
N ALA A 35 -0.56 -5.03 -9.30
CA ALA A 35 -1.69 -4.59 -8.49
C ALA A 35 -2.97 -4.55 -9.33
N ASP A 36 -4.09 -4.86 -8.70
CA ASP A 36 -5.41 -4.72 -9.33
C ASP A 36 -5.94 -3.30 -9.17
N LEU A 37 -5.67 -2.69 -8.03
CA LEU A 37 -6.19 -1.37 -7.68
C LEU A 37 -5.33 -0.75 -6.59
N ILE A 38 -5.08 0.54 -6.69
CA ILE A 38 -4.47 1.32 -5.62
C ILE A 38 -5.33 2.58 -5.45
N ALA A 39 -5.88 2.77 -4.26
CA ALA A 39 -6.77 3.89 -3.97
C ALA A 39 -6.77 4.19 -2.47
N PRO A 40 -7.27 5.38 -2.08
CA PRO A 40 -7.44 5.65 -0.66
C PRO A 40 -8.25 4.58 0.04
N LEU A 41 -7.87 4.28 1.27
CA LEU A 41 -8.49 3.19 2.03
C LEU A 41 -10.00 3.37 2.18
N ASN A 42 -10.47 4.61 2.26
CA ASN A 42 -11.89 4.92 2.39
C ASN A 42 -12.58 5.25 1.06
N SER A 43 -11.92 5.01 -0.06
CA SER A 43 -12.51 5.25 -1.38
C SER A 43 -13.62 4.25 -1.68
N HIS A 44 -14.65 4.68 -2.40
CA HIS A 44 -15.68 3.78 -2.93
C HIS A 44 -15.13 2.74 -3.89
N LYS A 45 -13.94 2.99 -4.45
CA LYS A 45 -13.25 2.00 -5.28
C LYS A 45 -12.93 0.73 -4.50
N MET A 46 -12.89 0.80 -3.17
CA MET A 46 -12.63 -0.35 -2.30
C MET A 46 -13.89 -1.19 -2.03
N ASP A 47 -15.07 -0.71 -2.37
CA ASP A 47 -16.33 -1.35 -1.97
C ASP A 47 -16.42 -2.81 -2.44
N TYR A 48 -15.95 -3.08 -3.65
CA TYR A 48 -15.94 -4.43 -4.20
C TYR A 48 -15.14 -5.40 -3.31
N TYR A 49 -14.08 -4.92 -2.68
CA TYR A 49 -13.17 -5.74 -1.88
C TYR A 49 -13.55 -5.79 -0.40
N ASN A 50 -14.25 -4.78 0.10
CA ASN A 50 -14.54 -4.64 1.52
C ASN A 50 -15.45 -5.74 2.07
N GLY A 51 -16.28 -6.34 1.24
CA GLY A 51 -17.15 -7.45 1.65
C GLY A 51 -16.49 -8.82 1.59
N ASN A 52 -15.24 -8.90 1.17
CA ASN A 52 -14.55 -10.18 0.99
C ASN A 52 -13.90 -10.62 2.30
N SER A 53 -14.49 -11.61 2.95
CA SER A 53 -14.00 -12.13 4.24
C SER A 53 -12.65 -12.85 4.12
N ARG A 54 -12.23 -13.21 2.90
CA ARG A 54 -10.94 -13.88 2.66
C ARG A 54 -9.82 -12.91 2.33
N MET A 55 -10.12 -11.61 2.32
CA MET A 55 -9.11 -10.58 2.08
C MET A 55 -8.12 -10.56 3.23
N LYS A 56 -6.85 -10.82 2.93
CA LYS A 56 -5.78 -10.68 3.90
C LYS A 56 -5.34 -9.22 3.95
N THR A 57 -5.30 -8.64 5.14
CA THR A 57 -4.89 -7.26 5.32
C THR A 57 -3.54 -7.18 6.01
N LEU A 58 -2.62 -6.46 5.38
CA LEU A 58 -1.29 -6.19 5.90
C LEU A 58 -1.15 -4.68 6.03
N ASP A 59 -1.07 -4.19 7.26
CA ASP A 59 -1.01 -2.74 7.52
C ASP A 59 0.42 -2.30 7.80
N TYR A 60 0.96 -1.52 6.87
CA TYR A 60 2.29 -0.92 6.98
C TYR A 60 2.20 0.60 7.02
N SER A 61 1.15 1.12 7.65
CA SER A 61 0.93 2.55 7.85
C SER A 61 1.11 2.91 9.32
N SER A 62 0.85 4.18 9.67
CA SER A 62 0.81 4.60 11.07
C SER A 62 -0.37 4.02 11.83
N GLY A 63 -1.39 3.54 11.11
CA GLY A 63 -2.64 3.11 11.71
C GLY A 63 -3.55 4.23 12.14
N ASN A 64 -3.16 5.49 11.91
CA ASN A 64 -3.96 6.63 12.31
C ASN A 64 -5.12 6.85 11.33
N PRO A 65 -6.38 6.72 11.79
CA PRO A 65 -7.54 6.83 10.89
C PRO A 65 -7.75 8.25 10.35
N GLU A 66 -7.11 9.25 10.93
CA GLU A 66 -7.20 10.62 10.43
C GLU A 66 -6.18 10.92 9.33
N HIS A 67 -5.20 10.07 9.14
CA HIS A 67 -4.24 10.21 8.06
C HIS A 67 -4.78 9.61 6.77
N LYS A 68 -4.41 10.22 5.66
CA LYS A 68 -4.74 9.65 4.34
C LYS A 68 -3.88 8.42 4.11
N ARG A 69 -4.52 7.28 4.02
CA ARG A 69 -3.87 5.99 3.76
C ARG A 69 -4.43 5.39 2.49
N PHE A 70 -3.64 4.59 1.83
CA PHE A 70 -4.00 3.91 0.60
C PHE A 70 -3.98 2.41 0.81
N ALA A 71 -4.74 1.70 0.00
CA ALA A 71 -4.65 0.26 -0.08
C ALA A 71 -4.17 -0.17 -1.46
N ILE A 72 -3.22 -1.07 -1.49
CA ILE A 72 -2.81 -1.78 -2.69
C ILE A 72 -3.55 -3.12 -2.67
N ILE A 73 -4.41 -3.34 -3.65
CA ILE A 73 -5.15 -4.60 -3.79
C ILE A 73 -4.43 -5.46 -4.81
N MET A 74 -4.06 -6.67 -4.40
CA MET A 74 -3.39 -7.59 -5.30
C MET A 74 -3.61 -9.03 -4.86
N LYS A 75 -3.30 -9.96 -5.73
CA LYS A 75 -3.30 -11.38 -5.39
C LYS A 75 -1.88 -11.80 -5.02
N ALA A 76 -1.75 -12.41 -3.85
CA ALA A 76 -0.50 -13.01 -3.41
C ALA A 76 -0.79 -14.45 -3.03
N GLY A 77 -0.09 -15.40 -3.68
CA GLY A 77 -0.30 -16.81 -3.37
C GLY A 77 -1.72 -17.31 -3.63
N GLY A 78 -2.41 -16.73 -4.62
CA GLY A 78 -3.79 -17.10 -4.97
C GLY A 78 -4.87 -16.45 -4.11
N GLU A 79 -4.47 -15.64 -3.12
CA GLU A 79 -5.41 -14.93 -2.25
C GLU A 79 -5.37 -13.43 -2.54
N ASN A 80 -6.53 -12.76 -2.37
CA ASN A 80 -6.58 -11.31 -2.41
C ASN A 80 -5.94 -10.75 -1.14
N SER A 81 -5.09 -9.75 -1.32
CA SER A 81 -4.42 -9.06 -0.24
C SER A 81 -4.69 -7.56 -0.33
N ARG A 82 -4.86 -6.94 0.82
CA ARG A 82 -4.95 -5.50 0.99
C ARG A 82 -3.70 -5.07 1.73
N ILE A 83 -2.85 -4.31 1.06
CA ILE A 83 -1.62 -3.79 1.66
C ILE A 83 -1.84 -2.32 1.92
N ILE A 84 -1.88 -1.92 3.19
CA ILE A 84 -2.15 -0.55 3.59
C ILE A 84 -0.84 0.20 3.71
N ILE A 85 -0.76 1.34 3.06
CA ILE A 85 0.41 2.21 3.04
C ILE A 85 -0.01 3.66 3.28
N GLU A 86 0.95 4.47 3.67
CA GLU A 86 0.72 5.90 3.94
C GLU A 86 1.80 6.73 3.25
N PRO A 87 1.80 6.77 1.91
CA PRO A 87 2.79 7.58 1.18
C PRO A 87 2.46 9.06 1.33
N ASP A 88 3.51 9.89 1.30
CA ASP A 88 3.30 11.32 1.21
C ASP A 88 2.78 11.70 -0.20
N ASP A 89 2.40 12.96 -0.38
CA ASP A 89 1.81 13.43 -1.63
C ASP A 89 2.75 13.22 -2.81
N LYS A 90 4.04 13.46 -2.62
CA LYS A 90 5.03 13.30 -3.69
C LYS A 90 5.12 11.85 -4.13
N MET A 91 5.18 10.93 -3.20
CA MET A 91 5.23 9.50 -3.49
C MET A 91 3.92 9.00 -4.10
N ALA A 92 2.78 9.45 -3.58
CA ALA A 92 1.47 9.09 -4.13
C ALA A 92 1.36 9.51 -5.59
N LYS A 93 1.85 10.71 -5.95
CA LYS A 93 1.87 11.17 -7.34
C LYS A 93 2.80 10.34 -8.21
N ALA A 94 3.95 9.95 -7.69
CA ALA A 94 4.88 9.07 -8.41
C ALA A 94 4.23 7.70 -8.69
N ILE A 95 3.54 7.16 -7.71
CA ILE A 95 2.79 5.90 -7.85
C ILE A 95 1.72 6.06 -8.93
N LYS A 96 0.95 7.15 -8.89
CA LYS A 96 -0.08 7.45 -9.90
C LYS A 96 0.53 7.50 -11.30
N ASN A 97 1.66 8.18 -11.44
CA ASN A 97 2.31 8.34 -12.75
C ASN A 97 2.80 7.01 -13.31
N SER A 98 3.18 6.06 -12.44
CA SER A 98 3.71 4.78 -12.87
C SER A 98 2.64 3.80 -13.34
N ALA A 99 1.40 3.93 -12.84
CA ALA A 99 0.31 3.03 -13.18
C ALA A 99 -1.03 3.79 -13.19
N PRO A 100 -1.20 4.75 -14.12
CA PRO A 100 -2.31 5.71 -14.04
C PRO A 100 -3.70 5.08 -14.17
N SER A 101 -3.80 3.93 -14.83
CA SER A 101 -5.10 3.27 -14.99
C SER A 101 -5.56 2.53 -13.72
N LYS A 102 -4.63 2.23 -12.82
CA LYS A 102 -4.91 1.44 -11.61
C LYS A 102 -4.94 2.27 -10.34
N VAL A 103 -4.37 3.46 -10.38
CA VAL A 103 -4.15 4.29 -9.20
C VAL A 103 -5.13 5.45 -9.19
N PHE A 104 -5.77 5.64 -8.06
CA PHE A 104 -6.70 6.74 -7.81
C PHE A 104 -6.21 7.49 -6.58
N LEU A 105 -6.10 8.81 -6.69
CA LEU A 105 -5.62 9.63 -5.59
C LEU A 105 -6.75 10.08 -4.65
N ASP A 106 -7.98 9.97 -5.12
CA ASP A 106 -9.17 10.37 -4.34
C ASP A 106 -10.18 9.24 -4.20
#